data_e495720dad732c31c5d2511c8ab6a6fa
#
_entry.id   e495720dad732c31c5d2511c8ab6a6fa
#
_cell.length_a   1.000
_cell.length_b   1.000
_cell.length_c   1.000
_cell.angle_alpha   90.00
_cell.angle_beta   90.00
_cell.angle_gamma   90.00
#
_symmetry.space_group_name_H-M   'P 1'
#
loop_
_entity.id
_entity.type
_entity.pdbx_description
1 polymer ?
#
loop_
_entity_poly.entity_id
_entity_poly.type
_entity_poly.pdbx_seq_one_letter_code
_entity_poly.pdbx_strand_id
1 'polypeptide(L)'
;MEITEVRVKLTEAKRNRLQAFCSITIDNDFVVRDLKIIEGQKGAFVAMPSRKLTDRCSKCGGKNHMRAGYCSECGARLDERRGLKNQDYSGGKIKLYADTAHPINSTCREYIQQRVLTAYKEELKKSAQ
;
A
#
# COMPACT_ATOMS: atom_id res chain seq x y z
N MET A 1 21.27 -7.00 1.86
CA MET A 1 19.94 -7.45 1.39
C MET A 1 19.99 -7.63 -0.11
N GLU A 2 19.58 -8.80 -0.57
CA GLU A 2 19.50 -9.07 -2.00
C GLU A 2 18.10 -9.55 -2.36
N ILE A 3 17.50 -8.94 -3.37
CA ILE A 3 16.23 -9.40 -3.91
C ILE A 3 16.54 -10.53 -4.89
N THR A 4 16.18 -11.76 -4.51
CA THR A 4 16.50 -12.96 -5.27
C THR A 4 15.38 -13.36 -6.22
N GLU A 5 14.16 -12.88 -6.00
CA GLU A 5 13.05 -13.14 -6.91
C GLU A 5 12.04 -12.00 -6.82
N VAL A 6 11.46 -11.63 -7.95
CA VAL A 6 10.35 -10.68 -8.03
C VAL A 6 9.23 -11.35 -8.82
N ARG A 7 8.03 -11.43 -8.22
CA ARG A 7 6.85 -11.94 -8.91
C ARG A 7 5.91 -10.78 -9.17
N VAL A 8 5.42 -10.69 -10.40
CA VAL A 8 4.53 -9.62 -10.83
C VAL A 8 3.24 -10.23 -11.35
N LYS A 9 2.11 -9.77 -10.82
CA LYS A 9 0.79 -10.15 -11.31
C LYS A 9 0.09 -8.91 -11.86
N LEU A 10 -0.10 -8.87 -13.18
CA LEU A 10 -0.75 -7.75 -13.82
C LEU A 10 -2.24 -7.70 -13.47
N THR A 11 -2.77 -6.49 -13.31
CA THR A 11 -4.20 -6.30 -13.09
C THR A 11 -4.92 -6.11 -14.43
N GLU A 12 -6.18 -6.51 -14.49
CA GLU A 12 -6.99 -6.36 -15.71
C GLU A 12 -7.68 -5.01 -15.80
N ALA A 13 -7.68 -4.24 -14.73
CA ALA A 13 -8.42 -2.97 -14.67
C ALA A 13 -7.68 -1.84 -15.37
N LYS A 14 -7.98 -1.62 -16.64
CA LYS A 14 -7.34 -0.58 -17.46
C LYS A 14 -7.65 0.85 -17.01
N ARG A 15 -8.65 1.06 -16.14
CA ARG A 15 -9.06 2.40 -15.70
C ARG A 15 -8.50 2.81 -14.35
N ASN A 16 -7.86 1.90 -13.64
CA ASN A 16 -7.25 2.18 -12.35
C ASN A 16 -5.79 2.53 -12.53
N ARG A 17 -5.28 3.35 -11.62
CA ARG A 17 -3.85 3.62 -11.56
C ARG A 17 -3.04 2.39 -11.15
N LEU A 18 -3.68 1.43 -10.50
CA LEU A 18 -3.04 0.18 -10.07
C LEU A 18 -2.79 -0.70 -11.28
N GLN A 19 -1.52 -0.93 -11.59
CA GLN A 19 -1.11 -1.71 -12.76
C GLN A 19 -0.78 -3.14 -12.43
N ALA A 20 -0.25 -3.42 -11.25
CA ALA A 20 0.16 -4.76 -10.88
C ALA A 20 0.31 -4.90 -9.38
N PHE A 21 0.19 -6.15 -8.92
CA PHE A 21 0.61 -6.56 -7.57
C PHE A 21 1.94 -7.28 -7.68
N CYS A 22 2.81 -7.07 -6.72
CA CYS A 22 4.13 -7.67 -6.75
C CYS A 22 4.50 -8.26 -5.40
N SER A 23 5.40 -9.25 -5.43
CA SER A 23 6.07 -9.73 -4.24
C SER A 23 7.57 -9.81 -4.50
N ILE A 24 8.36 -9.60 -3.46
CA ILE A 24 9.81 -9.73 -3.53
C ILE A 24 10.28 -10.76 -2.52
N THR A 25 11.24 -11.58 -2.95
CA THR A 25 11.91 -12.53 -2.06
C THR A 25 13.30 -11.98 -1.76
N ILE A 26 13.65 -11.94 -0.48
CA ILE A 26 14.91 -11.39 -0.01
C ILE A 26 15.80 -12.53 0.47
N ASP A 27 17.01 -12.62 -0.08
CA ASP A 27 18.04 -13.61 0.30
C ASP A 27 17.53 -15.06 0.27
N ASN A 28 16.53 -15.36 -0.56
CA ASN A 28 15.85 -16.67 -0.64
C ASN A 28 15.21 -17.13 0.67
N ASP A 29 15.09 -16.24 1.66
CA ASP A 29 14.62 -16.59 3.01
C ASP A 29 13.35 -15.85 3.41
N PHE A 30 13.06 -14.70 2.83
CA PHE A 30 11.98 -13.84 3.30
C PHE A 30 11.23 -13.23 2.13
N VAL A 31 9.89 -13.29 2.17
CA VAL A 31 9.05 -12.71 1.12
C VAL A 31 8.25 -11.53 1.67
N VAL A 32 8.20 -10.45 0.90
CA VAL A 32 7.30 -9.32 1.15
C VAL A 32 6.26 -9.31 0.04
N ARG A 33 4.99 -9.39 0.43
CA ARG A 33 3.86 -9.41 -0.50
C ARG A 33 3.15 -8.08 -0.54
N ASP A 34 2.25 -7.94 -1.50
CA ASP A 34 1.33 -6.78 -1.63
C ASP A 34 2.02 -5.46 -1.94
N LEU A 35 3.18 -5.52 -2.58
CA LEU A 35 3.70 -4.33 -3.24
C LEU A 35 2.82 -4.06 -4.46
N LYS A 36 2.66 -2.78 -4.79
CA LYS A 36 1.81 -2.36 -5.91
C LYS A 36 2.60 -1.50 -6.87
N ILE A 37 2.32 -1.67 -8.15
CA ILE A 37 2.83 -0.76 -9.17
C ILE A 37 1.70 0.17 -9.57
N ILE A 38 1.92 1.46 -9.38
CA ILE A 38 0.90 2.49 -9.58
C ILE A 38 1.40 3.44 -10.66
N GLU A 39 0.53 3.78 -11.61
CA GLU A 39 0.82 4.76 -12.65
C GLU A 39 0.61 6.16 -12.09
N GLY A 40 1.70 6.90 -11.95
CA GLY A 40 1.67 8.28 -11.49
C GLY A 40 1.85 9.27 -12.63
N GLN A 41 1.84 10.56 -12.31
CA GLN A 41 2.01 11.61 -13.30
C GLN A 41 3.40 11.56 -13.96
N LYS A 42 4.39 11.09 -13.24
CA LYS A 42 5.77 10.98 -13.72
C LYS A 42 6.16 9.58 -14.19
N GLY A 43 5.20 8.69 -14.30
CA GLY A 43 5.43 7.30 -14.67
C GLY A 43 5.06 6.33 -13.57
N ALA A 44 5.38 5.06 -13.76
CA ALA A 44 5.07 4.01 -12.80
C ALA A 44 6.00 4.07 -11.59
N PHE A 45 5.43 3.84 -10.41
CA PHE A 45 6.22 3.76 -9.18
C PHE A 45 5.73 2.60 -8.31
N VAL A 46 6.58 2.18 -7.37
CA VAL A 46 6.29 1.07 -6.47
C VAL A 46 5.76 1.61 -5.14
N ALA A 47 4.56 1.17 -4.77
CA ALA A 47 3.99 1.46 -3.46
C ALA A 47 4.23 0.27 -2.53
N MET A 48 4.68 0.55 -1.32
CA MET A 48 4.94 -0.48 -0.32
C MET A 48 3.64 -1.06 0.22
N PRO A 49 3.66 -2.29 0.77
CA PRO A 49 2.46 -2.86 1.36
C PRO A 49 1.99 -2.02 2.53
N SER A 50 0.69 -1.75 2.56
CA SER A 50 0.09 -0.89 3.57
C SER A 50 -1.23 -1.47 4.04
N ARG A 51 -1.68 -1.00 5.19
CA ARG A 51 -2.98 -1.36 5.73
C ARG A 51 -3.81 -0.11 5.94
N LYS A 52 -5.12 -0.26 5.84
CA LYS A 52 -6.03 0.83 6.16
C LYS A 52 -6.02 1.05 7.66
N LEU A 53 -5.89 2.30 8.06
CA LEU A 53 -5.98 2.65 9.47
C LEU A 53 -7.44 2.62 9.90
N THR A 54 -7.68 2.07 11.09
CA THR A 54 -9.00 1.97 11.68
C THR A 54 -8.98 2.56 13.09
N ASP A 55 -10.17 2.93 13.57
CA ASP A 55 -10.35 3.39 14.94
C ASP A 55 -11.47 2.59 15.58
N ARG A 56 -11.47 2.52 16.90
CA ARG A 56 -12.49 1.77 17.63
C ARG A 56 -13.66 2.66 17.99
N CYS A 57 -14.86 2.10 17.86
CA CYS A 57 -16.07 2.77 18.31
C CYS A 57 -16.04 2.91 19.84
N SER A 58 -16.33 4.13 20.33
CA SER A 58 -16.34 4.40 21.78
C SER A 58 -17.47 3.67 22.49
N LYS A 59 -18.51 3.24 21.79
CA LYS A 59 -19.66 2.54 22.39
C LYS A 59 -19.51 1.04 22.37
N CYS A 60 -19.12 0.43 21.23
CA CYS A 60 -19.08 -1.02 21.10
C CYS A 60 -17.69 -1.62 20.92
N GLY A 61 -16.66 -0.78 20.71
CA GLY A 61 -15.29 -1.23 20.46
C GLY A 61 -15.03 -1.78 19.07
N GLY A 62 -16.01 -1.74 18.18
CA GLY A 62 -15.85 -2.20 16.80
C GLY A 62 -14.88 -1.34 16.01
N LYS A 63 -14.14 -1.97 15.09
CA LYS A 63 -13.19 -1.26 14.25
C LYS A 63 -13.88 -0.62 13.06
N ASN A 64 -13.59 0.65 12.82
CA ASN A 64 -14.14 1.39 11.69
C ASN A 64 -13.06 2.15 10.95
N HIS A 65 -13.25 2.30 9.65
CA HIS A 65 -12.39 3.13 8.82
C HIS A 65 -12.33 4.55 9.37
N MET A 66 -11.18 5.21 9.24
CA MET A 66 -10.98 6.56 9.78
C MET A 66 -11.96 7.60 9.24
N ARG A 67 -12.52 7.37 8.05
CA ARG A 67 -13.52 8.26 7.44
C ARG A 67 -14.96 7.85 7.69
N ALA A 68 -15.18 6.75 8.42
CA ALA A 68 -16.54 6.29 8.67
C ALA A 68 -17.29 7.29 9.54
N GLY A 69 -18.51 7.62 9.14
CA GLY A 69 -19.39 8.50 9.91
C GLY A 69 -20.22 7.75 10.96
N TYR A 70 -20.41 6.47 10.76
CA TYR A 70 -21.21 5.59 11.62
C TYR A 70 -20.50 4.27 11.82
N CYS A 71 -20.67 3.70 13.02
CA CYS A 71 -20.11 2.37 13.30
C CYS A 71 -20.84 1.31 12.51
N SER A 72 -20.11 0.45 11.81
CA SER A 72 -20.70 -0.63 11.02
C SER A 72 -21.30 -1.74 11.87
N GLU A 73 -20.94 -1.83 13.16
CA GLU A 73 -21.42 -2.89 14.05
C GLU A 73 -22.61 -2.45 14.90
N CYS A 74 -22.57 -1.24 15.49
CA CYS A 74 -23.63 -0.80 16.40
C CYS A 74 -24.45 0.38 15.87
N GLY A 75 -24.06 1.00 14.75
CA GLY A 75 -24.76 2.11 14.15
C GLY A 75 -24.58 3.46 14.84
N ALA A 76 -23.75 3.53 15.88
CA ALA A 76 -23.50 4.79 16.58
C ALA A 76 -22.78 5.79 15.67
N ARG A 77 -23.14 7.06 15.83
CA ARG A 77 -22.44 8.13 15.12
C ARG A 77 -21.02 8.27 15.63
N LEU A 78 -20.07 8.34 14.71
CA LEU A 78 -18.65 8.49 15.04
C LEU A 78 -18.24 9.95 14.88
N ASP A 79 -17.36 10.42 15.80
CA ASP A 79 -16.80 11.75 15.72
C ASP A 79 -15.85 11.83 14.51
N GLU A 80 -16.16 12.72 13.57
CA GLU A 80 -15.33 12.90 12.38
C GLU A 80 -13.93 13.44 12.69
N ARG A 81 -13.77 14.06 13.86
CA ARG A 81 -12.48 14.62 14.28
C ARG A 81 -11.62 13.65 15.08
N ARG A 82 -12.09 12.43 15.30
CA ARG A 82 -11.37 11.45 16.13
C ARG A 82 -9.97 11.14 15.59
N GLY A 83 -9.79 11.15 14.27
CA GLY A 83 -8.50 10.91 13.64
C GLY A 83 -7.49 12.03 13.84
N LEU A 84 -7.96 13.24 14.13
CA LEU A 84 -7.09 14.39 14.36
C LEU A 84 -6.45 14.37 15.74
N LYS A 85 -7.03 13.67 16.70
CA LYS A 85 -6.56 13.63 18.08
C LYS A 85 -5.46 12.60 18.32
N ASN A 86 -5.40 11.54 17.53
CA ASN A 86 -4.60 10.35 17.81
C ASN A 86 -3.54 10.02 16.77
N GLN A 87 -3.29 10.89 15.82
CA GLN A 87 -2.35 10.60 14.74
C GLN A 87 -1.43 11.76 14.43
N ASP A 88 -0.19 11.41 14.09
CA ASP A 88 0.71 12.34 13.44
C ASP A 88 0.18 12.60 12.03
N TYR A 89 -0.23 13.81 11.76
CA TYR A 89 -0.65 14.21 10.44
C TYR A 89 0.19 15.37 9.95
N SER A 90 0.57 15.36 8.70
CA SER A 90 1.26 16.47 8.08
C SER A 90 0.29 17.26 7.21
N GLY A 91 0.27 18.57 7.39
CA GLY A 91 -0.56 19.44 6.57
C GLY A 91 -2.07 19.36 6.80
N GLY A 92 -2.50 18.97 8.00
CA GLY A 92 -3.92 18.93 8.36
C GLY A 92 -4.73 17.80 7.73
N LYS A 93 -4.08 16.83 7.10
CA LYS A 93 -4.75 15.68 6.49
C LYS A 93 -4.74 14.47 7.43
N ILE A 94 -5.87 13.78 7.52
CA ILE A 94 -5.97 12.55 8.30
C ILE A 94 -5.22 11.45 7.55
N LYS A 95 -4.33 10.74 8.26
CA LYS A 95 -3.63 9.60 7.70
C LYS A 95 -4.58 8.42 7.60
N LEU A 96 -4.76 7.86 6.40
CA LEU A 96 -5.70 6.78 6.13
C LEU A 96 -5.03 5.42 6.03
N TYR A 97 -3.73 5.38 5.75
CA TYR A 97 -2.97 4.14 5.53
C TYR A 97 -1.64 4.21 6.25
N ALA A 98 -1.15 3.05 6.65
CA ALA A 98 0.19 2.92 7.21
C ALA A 98 0.92 1.79 6.51
N ASP A 99 2.17 2.01 6.14
CA ASP A 99 2.98 0.96 5.55
C ASP A 99 3.25 -0.14 6.58
N THR A 100 3.10 -1.39 6.15
CA THR A 100 3.42 -2.54 6.99
C THR A 100 4.87 -2.98 6.81
N ALA A 101 5.48 -2.60 5.70
CA ALA A 101 6.90 -2.83 5.43
C ALA A 101 7.39 -1.71 4.51
N HIS A 102 8.54 -1.14 4.81
CA HIS A 102 9.12 -0.08 3.98
C HIS A 102 10.63 0.00 4.15
N PRO A 103 11.34 0.47 3.13
CA PRO A 103 12.78 0.73 3.28
C PRO A 103 13.01 1.92 4.21
N ILE A 104 14.11 1.89 4.93
CA ILE A 104 14.45 2.95 5.90
C ILE A 104 15.48 3.94 5.35
N ASN A 105 15.91 3.77 4.12
CA ASN A 105 16.84 4.69 3.46
C ASN A 105 16.55 4.75 1.95
N SER A 106 17.05 5.79 1.31
CA SER A 106 16.83 6.01 -0.11
C SER A 106 17.51 4.97 -1.00
N THR A 107 18.67 4.49 -0.61
CA THR A 107 19.40 3.47 -1.38
C THR A 107 18.59 2.18 -1.49
N CYS A 108 18.02 1.73 -0.38
CA CYS A 108 17.18 0.54 -0.36
C CYS A 108 15.90 0.76 -1.18
N ARG A 109 15.27 1.92 -1.04
CA ARG A 109 14.05 2.27 -1.80
C ARG A 109 14.30 2.25 -3.30
N GLU A 110 15.40 2.84 -3.75
CA GLU A 110 15.75 2.86 -5.16
C GLU A 110 16.05 1.47 -5.69
N TYR A 111 16.74 0.64 -4.91
CA TYR A 111 17.04 -0.73 -5.28
C TYR A 111 15.75 -1.55 -5.47
N ILE A 112 14.83 -1.49 -4.51
CA ILE A 112 13.54 -2.19 -4.60
C ILE A 112 12.76 -1.69 -5.82
N GLN A 113 12.67 -0.39 -6.00
CA GLN A 113 11.93 0.19 -7.11
C GLN A 113 12.51 -0.24 -8.46
N GLN A 114 13.82 -0.18 -8.61
CA GLN A 114 14.48 -0.59 -9.85
C GLN A 114 14.23 -2.07 -10.16
N ARG A 115 14.40 -2.94 -9.17
CA ARG A 115 14.19 -4.38 -9.36
C ARG A 115 12.75 -4.71 -9.71
N VAL A 116 11.80 -4.12 -9.00
CA VAL A 116 10.38 -4.38 -9.23
C VAL A 116 9.92 -3.82 -10.57
N LEU A 117 10.31 -2.60 -10.92
CA LEU A 117 9.93 -2.02 -12.21
C LEU A 117 10.56 -2.74 -13.40
N THR A 118 11.77 -3.26 -13.26
CA THR A 118 12.39 -4.07 -14.30
C THR A 118 11.59 -5.35 -14.54
N ALA A 119 11.21 -6.05 -13.48
CA ALA A 119 10.39 -7.26 -13.58
C ALA A 119 9.00 -6.95 -14.16
N TYR A 120 8.43 -5.80 -13.82
CA TYR A 120 7.15 -5.36 -14.37
C TYR A 120 7.23 -5.16 -15.89
N LYS A 121 8.27 -4.49 -16.36
CA LYS A 121 8.48 -4.27 -17.80
C LYS A 121 8.64 -5.59 -18.55
N GLU A 122 9.33 -6.55 -17.98
CA GLU A 122 9.48 -7.88 -18.57
C GLU A 122 8.14 -8.61 -18.64
N GLU A 123 7.32 -8.51 -17.59
CA GLU A 123 6.00 -9.12 -17.57
C GLU A 123 5.07 -8.49 -18.59
N LEU A 124 5.13 -7.17 -18.80
CA LEU A 124 4.37 -6.49 -19.83
C LEU A 124 4.72 -7.00 -21.23
N LYS A 125 5.99 -7.26 -21.49
CA LYS A 125 6.43 -7.82 -22.78
C LYS A 125 5.87 -9.22 -23.00
N LYS A 126 5.85 -10.05 -21.97
CA LYS A 126 5.30 -11.40 -22.06
C LYS A 126 3.79 -11.38 -22.31
N SER A 127 3.06 -10.47 -21.69
CA SER A 127 1.61 -10.39 -21.85
C SER A 127 1.20 -9.78 -23.19
N ALA A 128 2.10 -9.02 -23.85
CA ALA A 128 1.86 -8.43 -25.14
C ALA A 128 2.08 -9.42 -26.29
N GLN A 129 2.63 -10.57 -26.01
CA GLN A 129 2.79 -11.66 -27.00
C GLN A 129 1.56 -12.61 -26.97
#